data_d38c84451399f1e956e99a2d6ee86d74
#
_entry.id   d38c84451399f1e956e99a2d6ee86d74
#
_cell.length_a   1.000
_cell.length_b   1.000
_cell.length_c   1.000
_cell.angle_alpha   90.00
_cell.angle_beta   90.00
_cell.angle_gamma   90.00
#
_symmetry.space_group_name_H-M   'P 1'
#
loop_
_entity.id
_entity.type
_entity.pdbx_description
1 polymer ?
#
loop_
_entity_poly.entity_id
_entity_poly.type
_entity_poly.pdbx_seq_one_letter_code
_entity_poly.pdbx_strand_id
1 'polypeptide(L)'
;DLRRLARGFEGAWPYLQLIAAANRIGDPLDPRVVEAYWIGNDLLHQVGPRLMGDSLEARFRSRAGRSWSRMVDAVPAGALPHHSFHVFGVYPWLGLLREGRVEEPLHVLDRCRVRWGQVVQVRGPQAVVRSRPLRWDGHRLLLCEPHEEVAVLRHDGLGLAGSVQAGDWCSLHWDWVCDRLSPR
;
A
#
# COMPACT_ATOMS: atom_id res chain seq x y z
N ASP A 1 12.74 11.78 -15.62
CA ASP A 1 13.17 12.09 -14.24
C ASP A 1 12.19 11.48 -13.24
N LEU A 2 12.65 10.44 -12.53
CA LEU A 2 11.86 9.71 -11.54
C LEU A 2 11.30 10.61 -10.43
N ARG A 3 12.08 11.60 -9.97
CA ARG A 3 11.65 12.55 -8.94
C ARG A 3 10.47 13.40 -9.40
N ARG A 4 10.44 13.80 -10.66
CA ARG A 4 9.33 14.57 -11.22
C ARG A 4 8.06 13.72 -11.28
N LEU A 5 8.18 12.47 -11.70
CA LEU A 5 7.06 11.52 -11.72
C LEU A 5 6.53 11.25 -10.31
N ALA A 6 7.41 11.03 -9.34
CA ALA A 6 7.01 10.81 -7.95
C ALA A 6 6.24 12.00 -7.35
N ARG A 7 6.68 13.24 -7.64
CA ARG A 7 5.98 14.46 -7.19
C ARG A 7 4.58 14.61 -7.79
N GLY A 8 4.35 14.12 -8.99
CA GLY A 8 3.03 14.11 -9.63
C GLY A 8 2.09 13.02 -9.10
N PHE A 9 2.58 12.09 -8.29
CA PHE A 9 1.77 11.00 -7.78
C PHE A 9 1.06 11.41 -6.47
N GLU A 10 -0.11 12.01 -6.59
CA GLU A 10 -0.92 12.52 -5.46
C GLU A 10 -1.26 11.44 -4.42
N GLY A 11 -1.31 10.18 -4.82
CA GLY A 11 -1.58 9.05 -3.94
C GLY A 11 -0.46 8.77 -2.93
N ALA A 12 0.81 9.08 -3.26
CA ALA A 12 1.95 8.78 -2.40
C ALA A 12 2.71 10.04 -1.94
N TRP A 13 2.97 10.98 -2.84
CA TRP A 13 3.88 12.09 -2.59
C TRP A 13 3.59 12.87 -1.29
N PRO A 14 2.36 13.30 -0.97
CA PRO A 14 2.09 14.03 0.27
C PRO A 14 2.29 13.19 1.54
N TYR A 15 2.14 11.87 1.47
CA TYR A 15 2.44 11.00 2.60
C TYR A 15 3.95 10.86 2.82
N LEU A 16 4.73 10.74 1.73
CA LEU A 16 6.19 10.73 1.80
C LEU A 16 6.71 12.03 2.40
N GLN A 17 6.16 13.18 1.99
CA GLN A 17 6.51 14.48 2.58
C GLN A 17 6.16 14.53 4.07
N LEU A 18 5.00 14.04 4.47
CA LEU A 18 4.56 14.02 5.86
C LEU A 18 5.47 13.16 6.74
N ILE A 19 5.81 11.94 6.28
CA ILE A 19 6.71 11.03 6.99
C ILE A 19 8.11 11.66 7.10
N ALA A 20 8.64 12.18 6.00
CA ALA A 20 9.96 12.81 5.97
C ALA A 20 10.04 14.00 6.95
N ALA A 21 9.05 14.90 6.92
CA ALA A 21 8.99 16.06 7.79
C ALA A 21 8.90 15.67 9.28
N ALA A 22 8.03 14.72 9.63
CA ALA A 22 7.88 14.26 11.01
C ALA A 22 9.17 13.65 11.58
N ASN A 23 9.99 13.05 10.71
CA ASN A 23 11.26 12.42 11.08
C ASN A 23 12.51 13.30 10.81
N ARG A 24 12.32 14.56 10.40
CA ARG A 24 13.42 15.49 10.06
C ARG A 24 14.34 14.95 8.95
N ILE A 25 13.78 14.19 8.03
CA ILE A 25 14.49 13.69 6.85
C ILE A 25 14.25 14.68 5.71
N GLY A 26 15.33 15.20 5.11
CA GLY A 26 15.24 16.27 4.10
C GLY A 26 14.70 15.80 2.74
N ASP A 27 14.82 14.51 2.41
CA ASP A 27 14.38 13.95 1.12
C ASP A 27 13.18 13.02 1.31
N PRO A 28 11.98 13.37 0.79
CA PRO A 28 10.84 12.49 0.80
C PRO A 28 11.05 11.15 0.04
N LEU A 29 12.05 11.08 -0.83
CA LEU A 29 12.44 9.86 -1.54
C LEU A 29 13.60 9.11 -0.87
N ASP A 30 13.95 9.45 0.37
CA ASP A 30 14.83 8.61 1.17
C ASP A 30 14.27 7.18 1.23
N PRO A 31 15.08 6.12 0.97
CA PRO A 31 14.59 4.75 0.96
C PRO A 31 13.81 4.34 2.19
N ARG A 32 14.19 4.83 3.39
CA ARG A 32 13.49 4.55 4.64
C ARG A 32 12.09 5.17 4.68
N VAL A 33 11.91 6.36 4.09
CA VAL A 33 10.61 7.05 3.98
C VAL A 33 9.71 6.31 2.98
N VAL A 34 10.27 5.89 1.86
CA VAL A 34 9.55 5.11 0.85
C VAL A 34 9.11 3.76 1.43
N GLU A 35 10.02 3.06 2.13
CA GLU A 35 9.70 1.81 2.84
C GLU A 35 8.58 2.02 3.88
N ALA A 36 8.66 3.09 4.70
CA ALA A 36 7.64 3.40 5.68
C ALA A 36 6.24 3.53 5.04
N TYR A 37 6.14 4.23 3.92
CA TYR A 37 4.88 4.40 3.21
C TYR A 37 4.33 3.10 2.63
N TRP A 38 5.18 2.27 2.01
CA TRP A 38 4.74 1.07 1.30
C TRP A 38 4.63 -0.18 2.18
N ILE A 39 5.61 -0.42 3.04
CA ILE A 39 5.73 -1.66 3.82
C ILE A 39 5.46 -1.40 5.30
N GLY A 40 5.87 -0.22 5.79
CA GLY A 40 5.83 0.16 7.20
C GLY A 40 7.17 -0.05 7.90
N ASN A 41 7.57 0.95 8.68
CA ASN A 41 8.67 0.90 9.64
C ASN A 41 8.44 1.92 10.76
N ASP A 42 9.41 2.04 11.67
CA ASP A 42 9.30 2.86 12.88
C ASP A 42 9.09 4.37 12.60
N LEU A 43 9.42 4.85 11.39
CA LEU A 43 9.19 6.24 11.01
C LEU A 43 7.70 6.64 11.05
N LEU A 44 6.80 5.69 10.86
CA LEU A 44 5.36 5.95 10.92
C LEU A 44 4.90 6.39 12.30
N HIS A 45 5.54 5.90 13.38
CA HIS A 45 5.18 6.23 14.75
C HIS A 45 5.49 7.69 15.14
N GLN A 46 6.35 8.37 14.37
CA GLN A 46 6.65 9.79 14.57
C GLN A 46 5.59 10.72 13.98
N VAL A 47 4.69 10.19 13.15
CA VAL A 47 3.60 10.97 12.57
C VAL A 47 2.42 10.98 13.54
N GLY A 48 2.35 12.01 14.37
CA GLY A 48 1.27 12.16 15.34
C GLY A 48 -0.12 12.36 14.69
N PRO A 49 -1.20 12.03 15.41
CA PRO A 49 -2.58 12.14 14.90
C PRO A 49 -2.93 13.54 14.36
N ARG A 50 -2.43 14.60 15.01
CA ARG A 50 -2.67 15.98 14.56
C ARG A 50 -2.10 16.23 13.17
N LEU A 51 -0.83 15.88 12.95
CA LEU A 51 -0.18 16.06 11.64
C LEU A 51 -0.88 15.24 10.55
N MET A 52 -1.31 14.03 10.89
CA MET A 52 -2.09 13.20 9.97
C MET A 52 -3.43 13.85 9.65
N GLY A 53 -4.15 14.33 10.66
CA GLY A 53 -5.45 15.01 10.50
C GLY A 53 -5.34 16.27 9.64
N ASP A 54 -4.39 17.15 9.94
CA ASP A 54 -4.15 18.39 9.19
C ASP A 54 -3.84 18.09 7.70
N SER A 55 -3.02 17.06 7.45
CA SER A 55 -2.69 16.60 6.08
C SER A 55 -3.92 16.08 5.33
N LEU A 56 -4.78 15.31 5.98
CA LEU A 56 -6.03 14.82 5.38
C LEU A 56 -7.00 15.97 5.09
N GLU A 57 -7.14 16.90 6.03
CA GLU A 57 -8.01 18.06 5.87
C GLU A 57 -7.60 18.92 4.67
N ALA A 58 -6.33 19.29 4.59
CA ALA A 58 -5.80 20.09 3.49
C ALA A 58 -6.02 19.46 2.10
N ARG A 59 -5.99 18.14 2.02
CA ARG A 59 -6.03 17.41 0.74
C ARG A 59 -7.42 16.96 0.32
N PHE A 60 -8.24 16.56 1.26
CA PHE A 60 -9.44 15.77 0.96
C PHE A 60 -10.75 16.41 1.41
N ARG A 61 -10.76 17.35 2.34
CA ARG A 61 -11.99 17.93 2.89
C ARG A 61 -12.97 18.41 1.80
N SER A 62 -12.45 19.12 0.80
CA SER A 62 -13.27 19.65 -0.28
C SER A 62 -13.76 18.61 -1.29
N ARG A 63 -13.13 17.44 -1.35
CA ARG A 63 -13.38 16.40 -2.36
C ARG A 63 -14.01 15.13 -1.79
N ALA A 64 -13.90 14.89 -0.48
CA ALA A 64 -14.25 13.61 0.13
C ALA A 64 -15.75 13.38 0.35
N GLY A 65 -16.57 14.41 0.32
CA GLY A 65 -18.02 14.29 0.52
C GLY A 65 -18.36 13.43 1.74
N ARG A 66 -19.19 12.40 1.56
CA ARG A 66 -19.62 11.48 2.64
C ARG A 66 -18.46 10.63 3.22
N SER A 67 -17.34 10.52 2.54
CA SER A 67 -16.20 9.76 3.04
C SER A 67 -15.35 10.54 4.05
N TRP A 68 -15.60 11.86 4.19
CA TRP A 68 -14.84 12.72 5.08
C TRP A 68 -14.88 12.28 6.55
N SER A 69 -16.08 12.03 7.08
CA SER A 69 -16.25 11.61 8.48
C SER A 69 -15.44 10.33 8.78
N ARG A 70 -15.49 9.35 7.89
CA ARG A 70 -14.74 8.09 8.07
C ARG A 70 -13.23 8.28 8.09
N MET A 71 -12.70 9.19 7.25
CA MET A 71 -11.27 9.53 7.26
C MET A 71 -10.87 10.22 8.56
N VAL A 72 -11.69 11.15 9.04
CA VAL A 72 -11.43 11.85 10.32
C VAL A 72 -11.50 10.89 11.51
N ASP A 73 -12.50 10.02 11.54
CA ASP A 73 -12.69 9.04 12.62
C ASP A 73 -11.55 8.00 12.66
N ALA A 74 -10.91 7.73 11.53
CA ALA A 74 -9.78 6.79 11.46
C ALA A 74 -8.51 7.35 12.13
N VAL A 75 -8.34 8.68 12.21
CA VAL A 75 -7.14 9.30 12.79
C VAL A 75 -6.98 8.96 14.28
N PRO A 76 -7.98 9.20 15.17
CA PRO A 76 -7.88 8.79 16.57
C PRO A 76 -7.85 7.27 16.73
N ALA A 77 -8.38 6.51 15.76
CA ALA A 77 -8.30 5.04 15.75
C ALA A 77 -6.92 4.49 15.32
N GLY A 78 -5.94 5.37 15.09
CA GLY A 78 -4.57 4.98 14.78
C GLY A 78 -4.22 4.91 13.29
N ALA A 79 -4.93 5.65 12.44
CA ALA A 79 -4.55 5.76 11.02
C ALA A 79 -3.15 6.34 10.86
N LEU A 80 -2.33 5.66 10.07
CA LEU A 80 -0.96 6.04 9.77
C LEU A 80 -0.86 6.48 8.29
N PRO A 81 0.13 7.31 7.92
CA PRO A 81 0.37 7.72 6.54
C PRO A 81 0.97 6.58 5.72
N HIS A 82 0.25 5.49 5.61
CA HIS A 82 0.63 4.24 4.96
C HIS A 82 -0.21 4.01 3.71
N HIS A 83 0.33 3.34 2.72
CA HIS A 83 -0.37 3.04 1.48
C HIS A 83 -1.70 2.30 1.71
N SER A 84 -1.76 1.36 2.64
CA SER A 84 -3.00 0.66 2.99
C SER A 84 -4.10 1.61 3.49
N PHE A 85 -3.74 2.67 4.27
CA PHE A 85 -4.72 3.68 4.65
C PHE A 85 -5.29 4.40 3.42
N HIS A 86 -4.43 4.75 2.45
CA HIS A 86 -4.89 5.37 1.21
C HIS A 86 -5.84 4.47 0.43
N VAL A 87 -5.50 3.19 0.29
CA VAL A 87 -6.30 2.20 -0.46
C VAL A 87 -7.66 1.94 0.20
N PHE A 88 -7.69 1.75 1.52
CA PHE A 88 -8.91 1.36 2.22
C PHE A 88 -9.71 2.52 2.82
N GLY A 89 -9.04 3.63 3.13
CA GLY A 89 -9.66 4.78 3.81
C GLY A 89 -10.02 5.93 2.87
N VAL A 90 -9.19 6.21 1.87
CA VAL A 90 -9.32 7.38 1.00
C VAL A 90 -10.03 7.05 -0.32
N TYR A 91 -9.67 5.96 -0.98
CA TYR A 91 -10.30 5.56 -2.22
C TYR A 91 -11.78 5.19 -2.04
N PRO A 92 -12.62 5.41 -3.08
CA PRO A 92 -14.06 5.16 -2.99
C PRO A 92 -14.44 3.67 -3.03
N TRP A 93 -13.49 2.77 -3.23
CA TRP A 93 -13.73 1.36 -3.53
C TRP A 93 -14.55 0.63 -2.47
N LEU A 94 -14.31 0.88 -1.19
CA LEU A 94 -15.14 0.31 -0.10
C LEU A 94 -16.58 0.82 -0.13
N GLY A 95 -16.79 2.08 -0.53
CA GLY A 95 -18.13 2.63 -0.74
C GLY A 95 -18.86 1.89 -1.85
N LEU A 96 -18.19 1.70 -2.98
CA LEU A 96 -18.74 0.99 -4.14
C LEU A 96 -19.06 -0.47 -3.85
N LEU A 97 -18.23 -1.18 -3.06
CA LEU A 97 -18.54 -2.53 -2.58
C LEU A 97 -19.86 -2.57 -1.79
N ARG A 98 -20.07 -1.62 -0.89
CA ARG A 98 -21.30 -1.51 -0.07
C ARG A 98 -22.53 -1.16 -0.90
N GLU A 99 -22.35 -0.52 -2.05
CA GLU A 99 -23.38 -0.21 -3.03
C GLU A 99 -23.66 -1.40 -4.00
N GLY A 100 -23.01 -2.54 -3.79
CA GLY A 100 -23.20 -3.76 -4.59
C GLY A 100 -22.35 -3.87 -5.86
N ARG A 101 -21.44 -2.91 -6.10
CA ARG A 101 -20.46 -2.99 -7.18
C ARG A 101 -19.24 -3.78 -6.67
N VAL A 102 -19.11 -5.04 -7.06
CA VAL A 102 -18.15 -5.94 -6.39
C VAL A 102 -16.88 -6.17 -7.21
N GLU A 103 -16.99 -6.56 -8.47
CA GLU A 103 -15.87 -7.10 -9.25
C GLU A 103 -14.68 -6.13 -9.34
N GLU A 104 -14.87 -4.95 -9.93
CA GLU A 104 -13.81 -3.98 -10.15
C GLU A 104 -13.26 -3.41 -8.83
N PRO A 105 -14.11 -2.92 -7.88
CA PRO A 105 -13.63 -2.43 -6.59
C PRO A 105 -12.84 -3.47 -5.81
N LEU A 106 -13.28 -4.72 -5.78
CA LEU A 106 -12.59 -5.79 -5.07
C LEU A 106 -11.24 -6.11 -5.72
N HIS A 107 -11.21 -6.18 -7.07
CA HIS A 107 -9.97 -6.37 -7.82
C HIS A 107 -8.94 -5.27 -7.50
N VAL A 108 -9.36 -4.00 -7.58
CA VAL A 108 -8.45 -2.88 -7.29
C VAL A 108 -7.98 -2.91 -5.84
N LEU A 109 -8.87 -3.13 -4.87
CA LEU A 109 -8.49 -3.23 -3.46
C LEU A 109 -7.49 -4.36 -3.21
N ASP A 110 -7.72 -5.53 -3.81
CA ASP A 110 -6.83 -6.69 -3.63
C ASP A 110 -5.46 -6.47 -4.27
N ARG A 111 -5.42 -5.92 -5.48
CA ARG A 111 -4.16 -5.74 -6.22
C ARG A 111 -3.37 -4.52 -5.75
N CYS A 112 -4.05 -3.43 -5.39
CA CYS A 112 -3.42 -2.17 -5.00
C CYS A 112 -2.91 -2.17 -3.54
N ARG A 113 -3.53 -2.93 -2.62
CA ARG A 113 -2.94 -3.09 -1.29
C ARG A 113 -1.58 -3.76 -1.38
N VAL A 114 -0.64 -3.38 -0.54
CA VAL A 114 0.58 -4.17 -0.37
C VAL A 114 0.17 -5.47 0.35
N ARG A 115 0.35 -6.59 -0.32
CA ARG A 115 0.11 -7.92 0.21
C ARG A 115 1.42 -8.68 0.32
N TRP A 116 1.41 -9.77 1.02
CA TRP A 116 2.58 -10.63 1.20
C TRP A 116 2.26 -12.07 0.81
N GLY A 117 3.30 -12.78 0.40
CA GLY A 117 3.21 -14.17 0.05
C GLY A 117 4.56 -14.85 0.15
N GLN A 118 4.54 -16.17 0.10
CA GLN A 118 5.74 -16.98 0.09
C GLN A 118 6.08 -17.41 -1.35
N VAL A 119 7.32 -17.21 -1.75
CA VAL A 119 7.82 -17.63 -3.06
C VAL A 119 7.84 -19.16 -3.09
N VAL A 120 7.11 -19.74 -4.03
CA VAL A 120 7.06 -21.19 -4.27
C VAL A 120 8.15 -21.59 -5.26
N GLN A 121 8.32 -20.80 -6.31
CA GLN A 121 9.28 -21.06 -7.38
C GLN A 121 9.68 -19.76 -8.08
N VAL A 122 10.93 -19.68 -8.52
CA VAL A 122 11.43 -18.63 -9.43
C VAL A 122 11.57 -19.21 -10.83
N ARG A 123 11.03 -18.49 -11.84
CA ARG A 123 11.04 -18.87 -13.26
C ARG A 123 11.53 -17.69 -14.10
N GLY A 124 12.83 -17.56 -14.27
CA GLY A 124 13.43 -16.46 -15.02
C GLY A 124 13.03 -15.09 -14.45
N PRO A 125 12.31 -14.22 -15.20
CA PRO A 125 11.91 -12.90 -14.74
C PRO A 125 10.66 -12.91 -13.84
N GLN A 126 10.10 -14.08 -13.51
CA GLN A 126 8.88 -14.24 -12.75
C GLN A 126 9.07 -15.14 -11.53
N ALA A 127 8.19 -14.99 -10.56
CA ALA A 127 8.03 -15.92 -9.43
C ALA A 127 6.61 -16.43 -9.34
N VAL A 128 6.45 -17.67 -8.92
CA VAL A 128 5.19 -18.20 -8.41
C VAL A 128 5.16 -17.92 -6.93
N VAL A 129 4.15 -17.20 -6.47
CA VAL A 129 4.02 -16.76 -5.08
C VAL A 129 2.69 -17.26 -4.53
N ARG A 130 2.71 -17.85 -3.34
CA ARG A 130 1.52 -18.26 -2.61
C ARG A 130 1.09 -17.12 -1.70
N SER A 131 -0.01 -16.46 -2.07
CA SER A 131 -0.59 -15.32 -1.35
C SER A 131 -2.05 -15.56 -0.98
N ARG A 132 -2.65 -14.65 -0.22
CA ARG A 132 -4.07 -14.72 0.18
C ARG A 132 -4.82 -13.53 -0.40
N PRO A 133 -5.70 -13.73 -1.41
CA PRO A 133 -6.51 -12.66 -1.97
C PRO A 133 -7.60 -12.20 -1.02
N LEU A 134 -8.16 -11.03 -1.31
CA LEU A 134 -9.36 -10.54 -0.65
C LEU A 134 -10.63 -11.17 -1.24
N ARG A 135 -11.63 -11.35 -0.39
CA ARG A 135 -13.02 -11.56 -0.80
C ARG A 135 -13.94 -10.62 -0.03
N TRP A 136 -15.05 -10.29 -0.64
CA TRP A 136 -16.14 -9.53 -0.03
C TRP A 136 -17.29 -10.46 0.31
N ASP A 137 -17.77 -10.46 1.57
CA ASP A 137 -18.89 -11.33 2.01
C ASP A 137 -20.23 -10.59 2.04
N GLY A 138 -20.28 -9.37 1.51
CA GLY A 138 -21.45 -8.47 1.58
C GLY A 138 -21.35 -7.42 2.69
N HIS A 139 -20.47 -7.62 3.67
CA HIS A 139 -20.34 -6.73 4.83
C HIS A 139 -18.89 -6.33 5.13
N ARG A 140 -17.94 -7.22 4.91
CA ARG A 140 -16.52 -7.04 5.24
C ARG A 140 -15.59 -7.71 4.25
N LEU A 141 -14.36 -7.19 4.19
CA LEU A 141 -13.27 -7.82 3.47
C LEU A 141 -12.63 -8.91 4.33
N LEU A 142 -12.39 -10.07 3.72
CA LEU A 142 -11.76 -11.22 4.37
C LEU A 142 -10.62 -11.73 3.48
N LEU A 143 -9.61 -12.32 4.09
CA LEU A 143 -8.58 -13.05 3.35
C LEU A 143 -9.09 -14.44 3.00
N CYS A 144 -8.94 -14.82 1.72
CA CYS A 144 -9.20 -16.19 1.26
C CYS A 144 -8.12 -17.17 1.72
N GLU A 145 -8.33 -18.44 1.45
CA GLU A 145 -7.27 -19.45 1.52
C GLU A 145 -6.12 -19.07 0.57
N PRO A 146 -4.88 -19.45 0.91
CA PRO A 146 -3.74 -19.21 0.06
C PRO A 146 -3.91 -19.86 -1.32
N HIS A 147 -3.55 -19.10 -2.38
CA HIS A 147 -3.46 -19.63 -3.74
C HIS A 147 -2.16 -19.16 -4.39
N GLU A 148 -1.79 -19.81 -5.48
CA GLU A 148 -0.60 -19.47 -6.23
C GLU A 148 -0.92 -18.46 -7.33
N GLU A 149 -0.11 -17.42 -7.42
CA GLU A 149 -0.17 -16.41 -8.47
C GLU A 149 1.22 -16.20 -9.07
N VAL A 150 1.26 -15.75 -10.33
CA VAL A 150 2.51 -15.38 -10.99
C VAL A 150 2.76 -13.90 -10.77
N ALA A 151 3.95 -13.57 -10.29
CA ALA A 151 4.39 -12.18 -10.07
C ALA A 151 5.67 -11.88 -10.86
N VAL A 152 5.82 -10.63 -11.26
CA VAL A 152 6.99 -10.13 -11.98
C VAL A 152 8.11 -9.84 -10.98
N LEU A 153 9.28 -10.42 -11.20
CA LEU A 153 10.51 -10.11 -10.46
C LEU A 153 11.36 -9.06 -11.19
N ARG A 154 11.42 -9.15 -12.51
CA ARG A 154 12.25 -8.29 -13.35
C ARG A 154 11.57 -8.01 -14.69
N HIS A 155 11.78 -6.82 -15.20
CA HIS A 155 11.42 -6.42 -16.55
C HIS A 155 12.60 -5.68 -17.16
N ASP A 156 13.06 -6.10 -18.32
CA ASP A 156 14.27 -5.57 -19.00
C ASP A 156 15.50 -5.52 -18.07
N GLY A 157 15.68 -6.56 -17.27
CA GLY A 157 16.80 -6.68 -16.31
C GLY A 157 16.65 -5.86 -15.04
N LEU A 158 15.64 -5.01 -14.94
CA LEU A 158 15.34 -4.18 -13.75
C LEU A 158 14.29 -4.86 -12.86
N GLY A 159 14.50 -4.83 -11.57
CA GLY A 159 13.56 -5.35 -10.56
C GLY A 159 13.55 -4.47 -9.32
N LEU A 160 12.47 -4.53 -8.54
CA LEU A 160 12.33 -3.80 -7.28
C LEU A 160 12.97 -4.59 -6.12
N ALA A 161 12.66 -5.87 -6.06
CA ALA A 161 13.28 -6.78 -5.10
C ALA A 161 14.70 -7.18 -5.53
N GLY A 162 15.56 -7.39 -4.55
CA GLY A 162 16.86 -8.04 -4.76
C GLY A 162 16.70 -9.50 -5.21
N SER A 163 17.67 -10.37 -4.89
CA SER A 163 17.53 -11.80 -5.17
C SER A 163 16.48 -12.42 -4.24
N VAL A 164 15.49 -13.09 -4.83
CA VAL A 164 14.49 -13.90 -4.14
C VAL A 164 14.62 -15.35 -4.58
N GLN A 165 14.38 -16.26 -3.65
CA GLN A 165 14.40 -17.71 -3.87
C GLN A 165 13.18 -18.40 -3.30
N ALA A 166 12.94 -19.65 -3.66
CA ALA A 166 11.86 -20.44 -3.09
C ALA A 166 11.99 -20.52 -1.56
N GLY A 167 10.89 -20.33 -0.87
CA GLY A 167 10.80 -20.25 0.59
C GLY A 167 10.86 -18.82 1.17
N ASP A 168 11.38 -17.86 0.42
CA ASP A 168 11.41 -16.47 0.88
C ASP A 168 9.98 -15.89 0.99
N TRP A 169 9.79 -15.02 1.97
CA TRP A 169 8.62 -14.15 2.02
C TRP A 169 8.88 -12.86 1.24
N CYS A 170 7.87 -12.41 0.51
CA CYS A 170 7.98 -11.18 -0.27
C CYS A 170 6.71 -10.32 -0.16
N SER A 171 6.88 -9.03 -0.39
CA SER A 171 5.78 -8.10 -0.58
C SER A 171 5.40 -8.03 -2.06
N LEU A 172 4.10 -7.85 -2.31
CA LEU A 172 3.50 -7.77 -3.63
C LEU A 172 2.65 -6.50 -3.73
N HIS A 173 2.75 -5.82 -4.86
CA HIS A 173 1.87 -4.72 -5.23
C HIS A 173 1.52 -4.83 -6.71
N TRP A 174 0.23 -4.90 -7.04
CA TRP A 174 -0.23 -5.34 -8.35
C TRP A 174 0.41 -6.70 -8.71
N ASP A 175 1.07 -6.76 -9.84
CA ASP A 175 1.72 -7.98 -10.34
C ASP A 175 3.22 -8.07 -10.00
N TRP A 176 3.75 -7.14 -9.19
CA TRP A 176 5.17 -7.04 -8.90
C TRP A 176 5.54 -7.59 -7.53
N VAL A 177 6.66 -8.28 -7.48
CA VAL A 177 7.41 -8.51 -6.24
C VAL A 177 8.18 -7.23 -5.93
N CYS A 178 7.84 -6.58 -4.82
CA CYS A 178 8.40 -5.29 -4.46
C CYS A 178 9.63 -5.41 -3.57
N ASP A 179 9.61 -6.34 -2.62
CA ASP A 179 10.74 -6.55 -1.71
C ASP A 179 10.71 -7.95 -1.10
N ARG A 180 11.88 -8.39 -0.58
CA ARG A 180 11.98 -9.57 0.26
C ARG A 180 11.75 -9.18 1.72
N LEU A 181 10.82 -9.87 2.37
CA LEU A 181 10.48 -9.65 3.76
C LEU A 181 11.33 -10.55 4.66
N SER A 182 11.90 -9.97 5.72
CA SER A 182 12.51 -10.74 6.81
C SER A 182 11.48 -10.98 7.92
N PRO A 183 11.49 -12.12 8.60
CA PRO A 183 10.78 -12.28 9.86
C PRO A 183 11.31 -11.24 10.87
N ARG A 184 10.40 -10.51 11.50
CA ARG A 184 10.73 -9.67 12.67
C ARG A 184 10.46 -10.43 13.95
#